data_4199dac59b7a24f1418953e097c4e2e8
#
_entry.id   4199dac59b7a24f1418953e097c4e2e8
#
_cell.length_a   1.000
_cell.length_b   1.000
_cell.length_c   1.000
_cell.angle_alpha   90.00
_cell.angle_beta   90.00
_cell.angle_gamma   90.00
#
_symmetry.space_group_name_H-M   'P 1'
#
loop_
_entity.id
_entity.type
_entity.pdbx_description
1 polymer ?
#
loop_
_entity_poly.entity_id
_entity_poly.type
_entity_poly.pdbx_seq_one_letter_code
_entity_poly.pdbx_strand_id
1 'polypeptide(L)'
;MKRILTLCAMLLMLVAGASCKKNNKSMNNQIDKQEKILFINGSPNCEGNTAALAKVLLEGKEYETLNLTDYRINVYGQTLDGDQFDEVYKKMKDADIVVMGSPVYWHNICASVRVLLERFYGPIESGSFKGKKLFFLYQGAAPTKMMIDDGEYTMSRFAGMYGFTYEGMANGKSQARKLKEKL
;
A
#
# COMPACT_ATOMS: atom_id res chain seq x y z
N MET A 1 -11.31 25.56 87.29
CA MET A 1 -10.55 24.83 88.35
C MET A 1 -9.80 23.71 87.68
N LYS A 2 -8.47 23.62 87.99
CA LYS A 2 -7.52 22.51 87.78
C LYS A 2 -7.27 22.09 86.29
N ARG A 3 -6.22 22.55 85.60
CA ARG A 3 -4.80 22.11 85.65
C ARG A 3 -4.65 20.58 85.67
N ILE A 4 -4.06 20.06 84.64
CA ILE A 4 -2.83 19.24 84.75
C ILE A 4 -2.16 19.13 83.38
N LEU A 5 -0.91 19.60 83.32
CA LEU A 5 0.15 19.29 82.35
C LEU A 5 0.50 17.82 82.43
N THR A 6 0.85 17.19 81.36
CA THR A 6 1.95 16.20 81.38
C THR A 6 2.67 16.21 80.07
N LEU A 7 3.96 16.37 80.23
CA LEU A 7 5.07 16.33 79.30
C LEU A 7 5.35 14.90 78.79
N CYS A 8 6.12 14.82 77.73
CA CYS A 8 7.08 13.79 77.31
C CYS A 8 6.55 12.96 76.12
N ALA A 9 7.28 12.70 75.11
CA ALA A 9 8.69 12.60 74.83
C ALA A 9 8.90 12.57 73.28
N MET A 10 9.93 13.26 72.83
CA MET A 10 10.49 13.09 71.50
C MET A 10 11.00 11.67 71.34
N LEU A 11 10.57 10.98 70.25
CA LEU A 11 11.28 9.84 69.72
C LEU A 11 11.51 10.07 68.21
N LEU A 12 12.74 10.51 67.92
CA LEU A 12 13.24 10.51 66.53
C LEU A 12 13.30 9.07 66.03
N MET A 13 12.52 8.70 65.06
CA MET A 13 12.79 7.55 64.21
C MET A 13 13.19 8.04 62.84
N LEU A 14 14.47 7.86 62.53
CA LEU A 14 14.99 7.88 61.14
C LEU A 14 14.35 6.74 60.36
N VAL A 15 13.48 7.06 59.43
CA VAL A 15 13.03 6.12 58.43
C VAL A 15 13.79 6.43 57.14
N ALA A 16 14.70 5.54 56.79
CA ALA A 16 15.43 5.56 55.51
C ALA A 16 14.41 5.57 54.34
N GLY A 17 14.42 6.65 53.59
CA GLY A 17 13.63 6.75 52.37
C GLY A 17 14.17 5.85 51.30
N ALA A 18 13.54 4.71 51.05
CA ALA A 18 13.72 3.94 49.84
C ALA A 18 13.05 4.69 48.70
N SER A 19 13.87 5.39 47.90
CA SER A 19 13.43 6.02 46.64
C SER A 19 13.04 4.94 45.63
N CYS A 20 11.76 4.65 45.58
CA CYS A 20 11.18 3.82 44.53
C CYS A 20 11.22 4.60 43.22
N LYS A 21 12.26 4.41 42.38
CA LYS A 21 12.30 4.88 41.00
C LYS A 21 11.15 4.20 40.26
N LYS A 22 10.02 4.92 40.10
CA LYS A 22 9.01 4.56 39.12
C LYS A 22 9.64 4.67 37.74
N ASN A 23 10.01 3.54 37.16
CA ASN A 23 10.27 3.42 35.74
C ASN A 23 8.94 3.67 35.01
N ASN A 24 8.68 4.92 34.64
CA ASN A 24 7.71 5.25 33.62
C ASN A 24 8.24 4.73 32.30
N LYS A 25 8.01 3.44 32.03
CA LYS A 25 8.07 2.90 30.67
C LYS A 25 6.88 3.52 29.94
N SER A 26 7.14 4.62 29.23
CA SER A 26 6.22 5.17 28.25
C SER A 26 5.84 4.02 27.32
N MET A 27 4.67 3.43 27.51
CA MET A 27 4.04 2.60 26.49
C MET A 27 3.69 3.55 25.35
N ASN A 28 4.58 3.61 24.37
CA ASN A 28 4.26 4.15 23.06
C ASN A 28 3.19 3.22 22.48
N ASN A 29 1.92 3.57 22.70
CA ASN A 29 0.82 3.05 21.90
C ASN A 29 0.96 3.65 20.49
N GLN A 30 1.92 3.17 19.72
CA GLN A 30 1.80 3.19 18.27
C GLN A 30 0.63 2.25 17.96
N ILE A 31 -0.53 2.85 17.74
CA ILE A 31 -1.62 2.19 17.02
C ILE A 31 -0.98 1.86 15.68
N ASP A 32 -0.69 0.59 15.46
CA ASP A 32 -0.17 0.08 14.20
C ASP A 32 -1.24 0.42 13.14
N LYS A 33 -1.02 1.51 12.43
CA LYS A 33 -1.96 1.94 11.38
C LYS A 33 -1.89 0.88 10.29
N GLN A 34 -2.91 0.07 10.18
CA GLN A 34 -3.02 -0.94 9.13
C GLN A 34 -2.87 -0.26 7.77
N GLU A 35 -1.86 -0.67 6.99
CA GLU A 35 -1.62 -0.16 5.65
C GLU A 35 -2.81 -0.46 4.74
N LYS A 36 -3.29 0.54 4.03
CA LYS A 36 -4.37 0.40 3.05
C LYS A 36 -3.80 -0.14 1.75
N ILE A 37 -4.26 -1.30 1.34
CA ILE A 37 -3.83 -1.97 0.12
C ILE A 37 -4.93 -1.90 -0.93
N LEU A 38 -4.58 -1.41 -2.11
CA LEU A 38 -5.45 -1.39 -3.29
C LEU A 38 -4.89 -2.31 -4.37
N PHE A 39 -5.63 -3.36 -4.72
CA PHE A 39 -5.35 -4.17 -5.91
C PHE A 39 -6.15 -3.64 -7.09
N ILE A 40 -5.46 -3.15 -8.13
CA ILE A 40 -6.04 -2.69 -9.39
C ILE A 40 -5.92 -3.82 -10.40
N ASN A 41 -7.05 -4.40 -10.76
CA ASN A 41 -7.13 -5.50 -11.72
C ASN A 41 -7.43 -4.98 -13.12
N GLY A 42 -6.46 -5.08 -14.03
CA GLY A 42 -6.64 -4.75 -15.45
C GLY A 42 -7.26 -5.87 -16.29
N SER A 43 -7.43 -7.07 -15.72
CA SER A 43 -8.05 -8.17 -16.42
C SER A 43 -9.56 -8.02 -16.51
N PRO A 44 -10.21 -8.33 -17.65
CA PRO A 44 -11.67 -8.42 -17.73
C PRO A 44 -12.25 -9.60 -16.93
N ASN A 45 -11.40 -10.54 -16.50
CA ASN A 45 -11.80 -11.64 -15.64
C ASN A 45 -11.39 -11.34 -14.20
N CYS A 46 -12.36 -10.95 -13.37
CA CYS A 46 -12.14 -10.59 -11.96
C CYS A 46 -11.66 -11.76 -11.09
N GLU A 47 -11.82 -13.02 -11.53
CA GLU A 47 -11.32 -14.23 -10.85
C GLU A 47 -10.26 -14.97 -11.67
N GLY A 48 -9.70 -14.34 -12.70
CA GLY A 48 -8.70 -14.93 -13.57
C GLY A 48 -7.30 -15.05 -12.96
N ASN A 49 -6.33 -15.40 -13.80
CA ASN A 49 -4.95 -15.63 -13.37
C ASN A 49 -4.30 -14.40 -12.70
N THR A 50 -4.64 -13.18 -13.14
CA THR A 50 -4.14 -11.93 -12.53
C THR A 50 -4.63 -11.81 -11.08
N ALA A 51 -5.93 -12.04 -10.85
CA ALA A 51 -6.49 -12.04 -9.50
C ALA A 51 -5.95 -13.21 -8.64
N ALA A 52 -5.70 -14.37 -9.25
CA ALA A 52 -5.07 -15.49 -8.55
C ALA A 52 -3.64 -15.19 -8.08
N LEU A 53 -2.87 -14.40 -8.84
CA LEU A 53 -1.56 -13.91 -8.39
C LEU A 53 -1.69 -12.89 -7.26
N ALA A 54 -2.68 -11.99 -7.33
CA ALA A 54 -2.95 -11.04 -6.25
C ALA A 54 -3.32 -11.76 -4.96
N LYS A 55 -4.16 -12.79 -5.00
CA LYS A 55 -4.48 -13.63 -3.83
C LYS A 55 -3.24 -14.28 -3.20
N VAL A 56 -2.25 -14.67 -4.02
CA VAL A 56 -0.98 -15.24 -3.51
C VAL A 56 -0.09 -14.16 -2.88
N LEU A 57 0.06 -13.01 -3.54
CA LEU A 57 0.85 -11.89 -3.03
C LEU A 57 0.26 -11.36 -1.71
N LEU A 58 -1.06 -11.16 -1.67
CA LEU A 58 -1.79 -10.51 -0.58
C LEU A 58 -2.37 -11.49 0.44
N GLU A 59 -1.95 -12.76 0.42
CA GLU A 59 -2.43 -13.76 1.36
C GLU A 59 -2.22 -13.34 2.82
N GLY A 60 -3.30 -13.32 3.61
CA GLY A 60 -3.29 -12.89 5.00
C GLY A 60 -3.37 -11.36 5.21
N LYS A 61 -3.54 -10.58 4.13
CA LYS A 61 -3.76 -9.13 4.18
C LYS A 61 -5.20 -8.80 3.80
N GLU A 62 -5.75 -7.75 4.39
CA GLU A 62 -6.97 -7.12 3.91
C GLU A 62 -6.64 -6.13 2.80
N TYR A 63 -7.42 -6.14 1.73
CA TYR A 63 -7.22 -5.26 0.58
C TYR A 63 -8.52 -4.98 -0.17
N GLU A 64 -8.58 -3.82 -0.79
CA GLU A 64 -9.65 -3.45 -1.73
C GLU A 64 -9.26 -3.92 -3.13
N THR A 65 -10.23 -4.42 -3.90
CA THR A 65 -10.05 -4.72 -5.33
C THR A 65 -10.80 -3.71 -6.17
N LEU A 66 -10.11 -3.13 -7.14
CA LEU A 66 -10.65 -2.26 -8.17
C LEU A 66 -10.46 -2.93 -9.54
N ASN A 67 -11.56 -3.33 -10.18
CA ASN A 67 -11.50 -3.86 -11.54
C ASN A 67 -11.60 -2.69 -12.53
N LEU A 68 -10.58 -2.47 -13.35
CA LEU A 68 -10.58 -1.35 -14.31
C LEU A 68 -11.70 -1.45 -15.36
N THR A 69 -12.21 -2.66 -15.61
CA THR A 69 -13.34 -2.87 -16.53
C THR A 69 -14.67 -2.36 -16.01
N ASP A 70 -14.79 -2.10 -14.72
CA ASP A 70 -16.00 -1.54 -14.11
C ASP A 70 -16.03 -0.01 -14.18
N TYR A 71 -14.93 0.62 -14.67
CA TYR A 71 -14.77 2.06 -14.77
C TYR A 71 -14.67 2.51 -16.23
N ARG A 72 -15.37 3.58 -16.55
CA ARG A 72 -15.22 4.29 -17.82
C ARG A 72 -14.05 5.27 -17.70
N ILE A 73 -12.91 4.94 -18.30
CA ILE A 73 -11.75 5.83 -18.36
C ILE A 73 -11.54 6.21 -19.81
N ASN A 74 -11.69 7.50 -20.13
CA ASN A 74 -11.41 8.01 -21.47
C ASN A 74 -9.90 7.85 -21.80
N VAL A 75 -9.58 7.58 -23.05
CA VAL A 75 -8.18 7.55 -23.47
C VAL A 75 -7.59 8.98 -23.39
N TYR A 76 -6.29 9.08 -23.27
CA TYR A 76 -5.61 10.38 -23.21
C TYR A 76 -5.99 11.26 -24.41
N GLY A 77 -6.40 12.49 -24.12
CA GLY A 77 -6.88 13.46 -25.13
C GLY A 77 -8.36 13.38 -25.47
N GLN A 78 -9.12 12.40 -24.95
CA GLN A 78 -10.58 12.40 -25.06
C GLN A 78 -11.25 13.16 -23.91
N THR A 79 -12.40 13.77 -24.21
CA THR A 79 -13.23 14.53 -23.26
C THR A 79 -14.68 14.07 -23.36
N LEU A 80 -14.93 12.76 -23.24
CA LEU A 80 -16.27 12.20 -23.26
C LEU A 80 -16.88 12.22 -21.85
N ASP A 81 -18.19 12.44 -21.77
CA ASP A 81 -18.94 12.45 -20.52
C ASP A 81 -18.83 11.11 -19.78
N GLY A 82 -18.88 11.17 -18.44
CA GLY A 82 -18.85 10.00 -17.58
C GLY A 82 -17.45 9.39 -17.39
N ASP A 83 -16.41 10.16 -17.60
CA ASP A 83 -15.03 9.76 -17.28
C ASP A 83 -14.83 9.58 -15.76
N GLN A 84 -14.36 8.41 -15.34
CA GLN A 84 -14.16 8.06 -13.94
C GLN A 84 -12.67 7.99 -13.56
N PHE A 85 -11.78 8.58 -14.33
CA PHE A 85 -10.35 8.59 -14.01
C PHE A 85 -10.07 9.19 -12.62
N ASP A 86 -10.71 10.29 -12.27
CA ASP A 86 -10.50 10.97 -10.99
C ASP A 86 -10.93 10.10 -9.80
N GLU A 87 -11.95 9.26 -9.95
CA GLU A 87 -12.38 8.31 -8.93
C GLU A 87 -11.30 7.24 -8.72
N VAL A 88 -10.77 6.65 -9.80
CA VAL A 88 -9.70 5.66 -9.73
C VAL A 88 -8.43 6.28 -9.14
N TYR A 89 -8.05 7.48 -9.60
CA TYR A 89 -6.90 8.22 -9.08
C TYR A 89 -7.03 8.48 -7.57
N LYS A 90 -8.20 8.91 -7.10
CA LYS A 90 -8.45 9.14 -5.67
C LYS A 90 -8.25 7.87 -4.85
N LYS A 91 -8.78 6.73 -5.30
CA LYS A 91 -8.57 5.43 -4.63
C LYS A 91 -7.07 5.07 -4.56
N MET A 92 -6.32 5.31 -5.64
CA MET A 92 -4.85 5.12 -5.63
C MET A 92 -4.16 6.06 -4.63
N LYS A 93 -4.62 7.31 -4.51
CA LYS A 93 -4.07 8.28 -3.54
C LYS A 93 -4.37 7.91 -2.10
N ASP A 94 -5.49 7.27 -1.83
CA ASP A 94 -5.93 6.89 -0.49
C ASP A 94 -5.23 5.60 0.00
N ALA A 95 -4.69 4.78 -0.91
CA ALA A 95 -3.93 3.58 -0.58
C ALA A 95 -2.49 3.91 -0.16
N ASP A 96 -1.92 3.13 0.76
CA ASP A 96 -0.50 3.14 1.11
C ASP A 96 0.31 2.22 0.18
N ILE A 97 -0.33 1.14 -0.27
CA ILE A 97 0.23 0.14 -1.19
C ILE A 97 -0.71 -0.04 -2.38
N VAL A 98 -0.16 0.08 -3.58
CA VAL A 98 -0.88 -0.22 -4.83
C VAL A 98 -0.28 -1.49 -5.45
N VAL A 99 -1.15 -2.45 -5.76
CA VAL A 99 -0.79 -3.65 -6.54
C VAL A 99 -1.44 -3.51 -7.90
N MET A 100 -0.66 -3.26 -8.94
CA MET A 100 -1.14 -3.19 -10.32
C MET A 100 -1.11 -4.58 -10.96
N GLY A 101 -2.24 -5.04 -11.45
CA GLY A 101 -2.35 -6.33 -12.14
C GLY A 101 -2.69 -6.16 -13.62
N SER A 102 -1.88 -6.73 -14.51
CA SER A 102 -2.14 -6.73 -15.95
C SER A 102 -1.92 -8.11 -16.56
N PRO A 103 -2.87 -8.64 -17.33
CA PRO A 103 -2.55 -9.72 -18.26
C PRO A 103 -1.65 -9.19 -19.38
N VAL A 104 -0.88 -10.11 -19.99
CA VAL A 104 -0.17 -9.87 -21.25
C VAL A 104 -1.14 -10.03 -22.40
N TYR A 105 -1.54 -8.92 -23.02
CA TYR A 105 -2.36 -8.93 -24.23
C TYR A 105 -1.60 -8.26 -25.36
N TRP A 106 -1.56 -8.90 -26.52
CA TRP A 106 -0.82 -8.39 -27.66
C TRP A 106 0.60 -7.94 -27.31
N HIS A 107 1.34 -8.85 -26.65
CA HIS A 107 2.74 -8.71 -26.29
C HIS A 107 3.07 -7.63 -25.26
N ASN A 108 2.08 -6.94 -24.67
CA ASN A 108 2.32 -5.87 -23.71
C ASN A 108 1.24 -5.85 -22.59
N ILE A 109 1.31 -4.86 -21.69
CA ILE A 109 0.27 -4.60 -20.70
C ILE A 109 -1.08 -4.40 -21.40
N CYS A 110 -2.16 -4.84 -20.75
CA CYS A 110 -3.50 -4.73 -21.32
C CYS A 110 -3.93 -3.27 -21.48
N ALA A 111 -4.87 -3.04 -22.40
CA ALA A 111 -5.34 -1.70 -22.75
C ALA A 111 -5.89 -0.91 -21.55
N SER A 112 -6.65 -1.55 -20.65
CA SER A 112 -7.19 -0.89 -19.45
C SER A 112 -6.10 -0.30 -18.56
N VAL A 113 -5.02 -1.05 -18.33
CA VAL A 113 -3.86 -0.55 -17.58
C VAL A 113 -3.14 0.54 -18.38
N ARG A 114 -2.93 0.35 -19.68
CA ARG A 114 -2.27 1.35 -20.54
C ARG A 114 -3.02 2.68 -20.51
N VAL A 115 -4.33 2.67 -20.70
CA VAL A 115 -5.18 3.85 -20.64
C VAL A 115 -5.04 4.55 -19.29
N LEU A 116 -5.10 3.77 -18.18
CA LEU A 116 -4.91 4.36 -16.85
C LEU A 116 -3.57 5.07 -16.73
N LEU A 117 -2.45 4.42 -17.14
CA LEU A 117 -1.12 5.05 -17.06
C LEU A 117 -1.01 6.31 -17.91
N GLU A 118 -1.56 6.30 -19.13
CA GLU A 118 -1.50 7.44 -20.05
C GLU A 118 -2.30 8.65 -19.53
N ARG A 119 -3.35 8.42 -18.76
CA ARG A 119 -4.15 9.50 -18.16
C ARG A 119 -3.41 10.27 -17.05
N PHE A 120 -2.28 9.77 -16.60
CA PHE A 120 -1.41 10.51 -15.67
C PHE A 120 -0.63 11.63 -16.37
N TYR A 121 -0.45 11.58 -17.72
CA TYR A 121 0.22 12.64 -18.44
C TYR A 121 -0.57 13.96 -18.35
N GLY A 122 0.11 15.01 -17.91
CA GLY A 122 -0.43 16.36 -17.79
C GLY A 122 -1.12 16.66 -16.47
N PRO A 123 -2.24 15.99 -16.09
CA PRO A 123 -2.98 16.38 -14.88
C PRO A 123 -2.31 15.96 -13.57
N ILE A 124 -1.44 14.94 -13.59
CA ILE A 124 -0.85 14.40 -12.36
C ILE A 124 0.61 14.83 -12.25
N GLU A 125 0.92 15.49 -11.14
CA GLU A 125 2.27 15.96 -10.86
C GLU A 125 3.24 14.79 -10.57
N SER A 126 4.48 14.94 -11.03
CA SER A 126 5.58 14.05 -10.69
C SER A 126 5.76 13.96 -9.18
N GLY A 127 6.01 12.75 -8.67
CA GLY A 127 6.20 12.53 -7.23
C GLY A 127 4.91 12.49 -6.40
N SER A 128 3.72 12.55 -7.01
CA SER A 128 2.42 12.56 -6.31
C SER A 128 2.19 11.39 -5.37
N PHE A 129 2.91 10.28 -5.55
CA PHE A 129 2.79 9.04 -4.76
C PHE A 129 4.01 8.78 -3.87
N LYS A 130 4.79 9.82 -3.56
CA LYS A 130 5.94 9.68 -2.66
C LYS A 130 5.53 9.04 -1.32
N GLY A 131 6.29 8.02 -0.89
CA GLY A 131 6.04 7.28 0.34
C GLY A 131 5.05 6.12 0.19
N LYS A 132 4.54 5.86 -1.02
CA LYS A 132 3.68 4.71 -1.30
C LYS A 132 4.43 3.62 -2.06
N LYS A 133 4.04 2.36 -1.86
CA LYS A 133 4.64 1.21 -2.55
C LYS A 133 3.83 0.85 -3.80
N LEU A 134 4.52 0.36 -4.83
CA LEU A 134 3.90 -0.21 -6.04
C LEU A 134 4.46 -1.60 -6.30
N PHE A 135 3.55 -2.58 -6.39
CA PHE A 135 3.81 -3.95 -6.82
C PHE A 135 3.19 -4.18 -8.18
N PHE A 136 3.83 -5.01 -9.01
CA PHE A 136 3.31 -5.33 -10.33
C PHE A 136 3.09 -6.82 -10.53
N LEU A 137 1.89 -7.20 -10.96
CA LEU A 137 1.53 -8.57 -11.33
C LEU A 137 1.29 -8.61 -12.84
N TYR A 138 2.18 -9.30 -13.56
CA TYR A 138 2.17 -9.29 -15.01
C TYR A 138 2.29 -10.69 -15.56
N GLN A 139 1.20 -11.26 -16.08
CA GLN A 139 1.14 -12.66 -16.44
C GLN A 139 0.44 -12.88 -17.79
N GLY A 140 0.85 -13.96 -18.46
CA GLY A 140 0.26 -14.44 -19.70
C GLY A 140 0.43 -15.95 -19.84
N ALA A 141 -0.18 -16.55 -20.85
CA ALA A 141 -0.10 -18.00 -21.06
C ALA A 141 1.33 -18.47 -21.38
N ALA A 142 2.06 -17.72 -22.22
CA ALA A 142 3.44 -18.02 -22.61
C ALA A 142 4.17 -16.72 -22.98
N PRO A 143 4.40 -15.80 -22.04
CA PRO A 143 5.09 -14.56 -22.34
C PRO A 143 6.57 -14.82 -22.63
N THR A 144 7.09 -14.19 -23.67
CA THR A 144 8.54 -14.19 -23.93
C THR A 144 9.26 -13.32 -22.91
N LYS A 145 10.59 -13.51 -22.80
CA LYS A 145 11.41 -12.65 -21.94
C LYS A 145 11.25 -11.17 -22.31
N MET A 146 11.24 -10.84 -23.59
CA MET A 146 11.07 -9.48 -24.08
C MET A 146 9.75 -8.86 -23.59
N MET A 147 8.62 -9.58 -23.68
CA MET A 147 7.33 -9.08 -23.19
C MET A 147 7.37 -8.80 -21.68
N ILE A 148 8.02 -9.66 -20.92
CA ILE A 148 8.17 -9.50 -19.47
C ILE A 148 9.04 -8.28 -19.16
N ASP A 149 10.18 -8.14 -19.81
CA ASP A 149 11.10 -7.01 -19.63
C ASP A 149 10.43 -5.67 -20.00
N ASP A 150 9.65 -5.62 -21.08
CA ASP A 150 8.93 -4.41 -21.52
C ASP A 150 7.85 -3.98 -20.51
N GLY A 151 7.10 -4.95 -19.96
CA GLY A 151 6.12 -4.69 -18.92
C GLY A 151 6.77 -4.18 -17.62
N GLU A 152 7.84 -4.82 -17.19
CA GLU A 152 8.65 -4.40 -16.04
C GLU A 152 9.21 -2.99 -16.24
N TYR A 153 9.81 -2.72 -17.39
CA TYR A 153 10.33 -1.39 -17.74
C TYR A 153 9.23 -0.33 -17.66
N THR A 154 8.10 -0.59 -18.31
CA THR A 154 6.97 0.36 -18.31
C THR A 154 6.51 0.70 -16.89
N MET A 155 6.29 -0.32 -16.05
CA MET A 155 5.76 -0.12 -14.70
C MET A 155 6.80 0.52 -13.77
N SER A 156 8.06 0.13 -13.87
CA SER A 156 9.12 0.75 -13.07
C SER A 156 9.34 2.23 -13.42
N ARG A 157 9.23 2.57 -14.72
CA ARG A 157 9.29 3.99 -15.17
C ARG A 157 8.11 4.81 -14.68
N PHE A 158 6.90 4.24 -14.72
CA PHE A 158 5.71 4.86 -14.16
C PHE A 158 5.89 5.12 -12.65
N ALA A 159 6.32 4.09 -11.91
CA ALA A 159 6.57 4.19 -10.48
C ALA A 159 7.58 5.32 -10.16
N GLY A 160 8.72 5.33 -10.85
CA GLY A 160 9.76 6.33 -10.65
C GLY A 160 9.30 7.76 -10.96
N MET A 161 8.52 7.96 -12.03
CA MET A 161 8.00 9.28 -12.40
C MET A 161 7.04 9.83 -11.34
N TYR A 162 6.15 9.00 -10.82
CA TYR A 162 5.13 9.43 -9.85
C TYR A 162 5.53 9.22 -8.39
N GLY A 163 6.78 8.78 -8.12
CA GLY A 163 7.36 8.75 -6.78
C GLY A 163 7.00 7.55 -5.93
N PHE A 164 6.47 6.48 -6.52
CA PHE A 164 6.30 5.21 -5.83
C PHE A 164 7.65 4.56 -5.53
N THR A 165 7.74 3.87 -4.40
CA THR A 165 8.75 2.83 -4.20
C THR A 165 8.32 1.60 -4.97
N TYR A 166 9.02 1.29 -6.07
CA TYR A 166 8.74 0.11 -6.89
C TYR A 166 9.32 -1.14 -6.25
N GLU A 167 8.47 -2.05 -5.80
CA GLU A 167 8.87 -3.25 -5.06
C GLU A 167 9.21 -4.43 -5.98
N GLY A 168 8.80 -4.36 -7.25
CA GLY A 168 9.11 -5.35 -8.28
C GLY A 168 7.87 -5.99 -8.89
N MET A 169 8.13 -6.97 -9.77
CA MET A 169 7.12 -7.68 -10.54
C MET A 169 7.08 -9.17 -10.21
N ALA A 170 5.88 -9.76 -10.30
CA ALA A 170 5.69 -11.19 -10.31
C ALA A 170 4.91 -11.62 -11.57
N ASN A 171 5.44 -12.59 -12.32
CA ASN A 171 4.79 -13.21 -13.47
C ASN A 171 4.29 -14.64 -13.18
N GLY A 172 4.43 -15.10 -11.95
CA GLY A 172 3.99 -16.41 -11.48
C GLY A 172 3.92 -16.52 -9.97
N LYS A 173 3.25 -17.57 -9.49
CA LYS A 173 2.99 -17.76 -8.05
C LYS A 173 4.26 -17.82 -7.19
N SER A 174 5.35 -18.40 -7.70
CA SER A 174 6.62 -18.47 -6.95
C SER A 174 7.20 -17.09 -6.70
N GLN A 175 7.19 -16.22 -7.73
CA GLN A 175 7.66 -14.84 -7.59
C GLN A 175 6.72 -14.00 -6.72
N ALA A 176 5.39 -14.20 -6.83
CA ALA A 176 4.43 -13.53 -5.97
C ALA A 176 4.66 -13.85 -4.48
N ARG A 177 4.99 -15.12 -4.13
CA ARG A 177 5.35 -15.49 -2.76
C ARG A 177 6.62 -14.79 -2.26
N LYS A 178 7.66 -14.67 -3.11
CA LYS A 178 8.89 -13.94 -2.76
C LYS A 178 8.62 -12.44 -2.60
N LEU A 179 7.79 -11.88 -3.48
CA LEU A 179 7.46 -10.46 -3.45
C LEU A 179 6.61 -10.10 -2.21
N LYS A 180 5.84 -11.05 -1.67
CA LYS A 180 5.07 -10.91 -0.43
C LYS A 180 5.94 -10.53 0.78
N GLU A 181 7.21 -10.90 0.81
CA GLU A 181 8.14 -10.58 1.90
C GLU A 181 8.41 -9.06 2.03
N LYS A 182 7.99 -8.27 1.03
CA LYS A 182 8.15 -6.80 1.01
C LYS A 182 6.87 -6.03 1.39
N LEU A 183 5.79 -6.74 1.71
CA LEU A 183 4.51 -6.16 2.14
C LEU A 183 4.50 -5.75 3.60
#